data_e3b7ce19ff630291894baf0ca214f188
#
_entry.id   e3b7ce19ff630291894baf0ca214f188
#
_cell.length_a   1.000
_cell.length_b   1.000
_cell.length_c   1.000
_cell.angle_alpha   90.00
_cell.angle_beta   90.00
_cell.angle_gamma   90.00
#
_symmetry.space_group_name_H-M   'P 1'
#
loop_
_entity.id
_entity.type
_entity.pdbx_description
1 polymer ?
#
loop_
_entity_poly.entity_id
_entity_poly.type
_entity_poly.pdbx_seq_one_letter_code
_entity_poly.pdbx_strand_id
1 'polypeptide(L)'
;MKLKHLLVPLLILVLSCGTKKTALTDITESTELNALSEELLERIKNSEETQSIEKRIAALDFNVLDTTLKSDAQKYAFWLNIYNAYIQLILKEHPKYYEDRGTFFSKEQIKIAGETVSFETIEHGILRKSQWDLGLGYIRKWFPGKFERKLRVAKRDYRVHFALNCGAKDCPPVAIYTPSKVNQQLKKGTQKYLEATTDYDKNANTANVTSLFSWFRGDFGGKKGTKKILKEHKLIPQKKVDLKYKNYDWTLALDNFIDL
;
A
#
# COMPACT_ATOMS: atom_id res chain seq x y z
N MET A 1 43.08 -34.22 44.68
CA MET A 1 42.09 -34.47 43.60
C MET A 1 41.85 -33.18 42.84
N LYS A 2 42.40 -33.04 41.59
CA LYS A 2 42.31 -31.82 40.77
C LYS A 2 41.15 -32.01 39.80
N LEU A 3 40.07 -31.23 39.93
CA LEU A 3 38.92 -31.22 39.05
C LEU A 3 39.27 -30.41 37.80
N LYS A 4 39.40 -31.06 36.65
CA LYS A 4 39.62 -30.43 35.34
C LYS A 4 38.27 -29.95 34.79
N HIS A 5 38.08 -28.64 34.67
CA HIS A 5 36.94 -28.05 33.95
C HIS A 5 37.16 -28.25 32.45
N LEU A 6 36.28 -29.04 31.86
CA LEU A 6 36.19 -29.24 30.42
C LEU A 6 35.29 -28.11 29.82
N LEU A 7 35.92 -27.11 29.22
CA LEU A 7 35.26 -26.09 28.44
C LEU A 7 34.86 -26.67 27.09
N VAL A 8 33.56 -26.90 26.90
CA VAL A 8 32.97 -27.23 25.58
C VAL A 8 32.73 -25.94 24.82
N PRO A 9 33.35 -25.70 23.68
CA PRO A 9 33.01 -24.53 22.88
C PRO A 9 31.65 -24.72 22.20
N LEU A 10 30.68 -23.88 22.55
CA LEU A 10 29.38 -23.79 21.91
C LEU A 10 29.57 -23.17 20.52
N LEU A 11 29.60 -24.01 19.49
CA LEU A 11 29.67 -23.57 18.09
C LEU A 11 28.31 -23.04 17.67
N ILE A 12 28.12 -21.72 17.69
CA ILE A 12 26.92 -21.06 17.17
C ILE A 12 27.00 -21.05 15.65
N LEU A 13 26.33 -22.00 15.02
CA LEU A 13 26.07 -22.00 13.58
C LEU A 13 25.08 -20.86 13.26
N VAL A 14 25.58 -19.72 12.83
CA VAL A 14 24.77 -18.64 12.25
C VAL A 14 24.35 -19.09 10.85
N LEU A 15 23.20 -19.75 10.75
CA LEU A 15 22.53 -19.97 9.46
C LEU A 15 22.02 -18.63 8.94
N SER A 16 22.86 -17.99 8.13
CA SER A 16 22.47 -16.84 7.32
C SER A 16 21.46 -17.30 6.26
N CYS A 17 20.18 -17.28 6.61
CA CYS A 17 19.10 -17.42 5.63
C CYS A 17 19.07 -16.15 4.79
N GLY A 18 19.82 -16.14 3.71
CA GLY A 18 19.71 -15.14 2.66
C GLY A 18 18.32 -15.21 2.04
N THR A 19 17.40 -14.36 2.49
CA THR A 19 16.10 -14.20 1.87
C THR A 19 16.31 -13.66 0.46
N LYS A 20 16.20 -14.56 -0.55
CA LYS A 20 16.09 -14.14 -1.94
C LYS A 20 14.96 -13.11 -2.03
N LYS A 21 15.27 -11.90 -2.45
CA LYS A 21 14.28 -10.88 -2.82
C LYS A 21 13.51 -11.42 -4.04
N THR A 22 12.41 -12.11 -3.80
CA THR A 22 11.47 -12.46 -4.86
C THR A 22 10.77 -11.15 -5.25
N ALA A 23 11.11 -10.60 -6.40
CA ALA A 23 10.34 -9.52 -7.02
C ALA A 23 8.92 -10.02 -7.30
N LEU A 24 7.93 -9.11 -7.34
CA LEU A 24 6.63 -9.44 -7.90
C LEU A 24 6.88 -9.90 -9.35
N THR A 25 6.46 -11.11 -9.67
CA THR A 25 6.59 -11.64 -11.04
C THR A 25 5.46 -11.10 -11.90
N ASP A 26 5.77 -10.62 -13.09
CA ASP A 26 4.77 -10.09 -14.03
C ASP A 26 3.97 -11.20 -14.75
N ILE A 27 4.16 -12.47 -14.36
CA ILE A 27 3.46 -13.64 -14.93
C ILE A 27 2.54 -14.20 -13.83
N THR A 28 1.52 -13.45 -13.48
CA THR A 28 0.50 -13.92 -12.54
C THR A 28 -0.87 -13.84 -13.21
N GLU A 29 -1.54 -14.99 -13.30
CA GLU A 29 -2.89 -15.06 -13.86
C GLU A 29 -3.86 -14.24 -13.02
N SER A 30 -4.76 -13.53 -13.70
CA SER A 30 -5.88 -12.85 -13.08
C SER A 30 -6.91 -13.88 -12.62
N THR A 31 -7.53 -13.61 -11.48
CA THR A 31 -8.63 -14.41 -10.94
C THR A 31 -9.96 -13.71 -11.22
N GLU A 32 -11.08 -14.42 -11.07
CA GLU A 32 -12.42 -13.81 -11.14
C GLU A 32 -12.60 -12.69 -10.11
N LEU A 33 -11.94 -12.79 -8.94
CA LEU A 33 -11.98 -11.75 -7.92
C LEU A 33 -11.20 -10.50 -8.37
N ASN A 34 -10.07 -10.67 -9.05
CA ASN A 34 -9.35 -9.54 -9.63
C ASN A 34 -10.21 -8.85 -10.69
N ALA A 35 -10.79 -9.61 -11.62
CA ALA A 35 -11.69 -9.08 -12.66
C ALA A 35 -12.88 -8.32 -12.03
N LEU A 36 -13.46 -8.83 -10.94
CA LEU A 36 -14.54 -8.16 -10.22
C LEU A 36 -14.12 -6.81 -9.63
N SER A 37 -12.91 -6.72 -9.07
CA SER A 37 -12.38 -5.46 -8.52
C SER A 37 -11.96 -4.46 -9.60
N GLU A 38 -11.48 -4.95 -10.74
CA GLU A 38 -11.18 -4.15 -11.94
C GLU A 38 -12.47 -3.55 -12.52
N GLU A 39 -13.50 -4.39 -12.73
CA GLU A 39 -14.82 -3.96 -13.22
C GLU A 39 -15.45 -2.90 -12.32
N LEU A 40 -15.35 -3.04 -10.99
CA LEU A 40 -15.88 -2.03 -10.06
C LEU A 40 -15.24 -0.66 -10.31
N LEU A 41 -13.91 -0.58 -10.41
CA LEU A 41 -13.21 0.69 -10.68
C LEU A 41 -13.48 1.23 -12.09
N GLU A 42 -13.60 0.36 -13.10
CA GLU A 42 -13.94 0.78 -14.46
C GLU A 42 -15.32 1.44 -14.50
N ARG A 43 -16.32 0.84 -13.86
CA ARG A 43 -17.65 1.43 -13.76
C ARG A 43 -17.66 2.77 -13.04
N ILE A 44 -16.89 2.90 -11.93
CA ILE A 44 -16.74 4.18 -11.23
C ILE A 44 -16.13 5.22 -12.14
N LYS A 45 -15.04 4.88 -12.87
CA LYS A 45 -14.36 5.75 -13.83
C LYS A 45 -15.31 6.24 -14.93
N ASN A 46 -16.20 5.35 -15.38
CA ASN A 46 -17.16 5.62 -16.44
C ASN A 46 -18.49 6.21 -15.94
N SER A 47 -18.64 6.41 -14.62
CA SER A 47 -19.91 6.86 -13.99
C SER A 47 -21.08 5.90 -14.25
N GLU A 48 -20.82 4.61 -14.29
CA GLU A 48 -21.79 3.53 -14.47
C GLU A 48 -22.32 3.02 -13.11
N GLU A 49 -23.40 2.24 -13.14
CA GLU A 49 -24.00 1.61 -11.96
C GLU A 49 -23.05 0.57 -11.34
N THR A 50 -22.86 0.61 -10.01
CA THR A 50 -21.92 -0.25 -9.27
C THR A 50 -22.56 -1.20 -8.27
N GLN A 51 -23.84 -0.98 -7.90
CA GLN A 51 -24.51 -1.70 -6.81
C GLN A 51 -24.56 -3.21 -7.01
N SER A 52 -24.66 -3.67 -8.27
CA SER A 52 -24.64 -5.11 -8.60
C SER A 52 -23.31 -5.74 -8.24
N ILE A 53 -22.19 -5.06 -8.50
CA ILE A 53 -20.83 -5.53 -8.20
C ILE A 53 -20.55 -5.42 -6.69
N GLU A 54 -20.94 -4.32 -6.06
CA GLU A 54 -20.80 -4.13 -4.61
C GLU A 54 -21.50 -5.25 -3.83
N LYS A 55 -22.74 -5.62 -4.25
CA LYS A 55 -23.46 -6.77 -3.67
C LYS A 55 -22.71 -8.09 -3.84
N ARG A 56 -22.13 -8.33 -5.02
CA ARG A 56 -21.30 -9.54 -5.28
C ARG A 56 -20.07 -9.55 -4.38
N ILE A 57 -19.37 -8.43 -4.22
CA ILE A 57 -18.19 -8.30 -3.34
C ILE A 57 -18.59 -8.54 -1.88
N ALA A 58 -19.68 -7.95 -1.42
CA ALA A 58 -20.18 -8.14 -0.05
C ALA A 58 -20.57 -9.60 0.23
N ALA A 59 -21.12 -10.30 -0.76
CA ALA A 59 -21.60 -11.69 -0.66
C ALA A 59 -20.51 -12.75 -0.92
N LEU A 60 -19.26 -12.39 -1.21
CA LEU A 60 -18.19 -13.36 -1.38
C LEU A 60 -18.06 -14.26 -0.15
N ASP A 61 -17.74 -15.51 -0.36
CA ASP A 61 -17.33 -16.40 0.75
C ASP A 61 -15.89 -16.09 1.18
N PHE A 62 -15.67 -15.98 2.49
CA PHE A 62 -14.33 -15.68 3.03
C PHE A 62 -13.28 -16.72 2.64
N ASN A 63 -13.63 -18.02 2.59
CA ASN A 63 -12.67 -19.05 2.21
C ASN A 63 -12.35 -18.97 0.71
N VAL A 64 -13.33 -18.60 -0.12
CA VAL A 64 -13.09 -18.35 -1.55
C VAL A 64 -12.11 -17.18 -1.69
N LEU A 65 -12.31 -16.08 -0.96
CA LEU A 65 -11.38 -14.95 -0.99
C LEU A 65 -9.95 -15.33 -0.55
N ASP A 66 -9.80 -16.09 0.56
CA ASP A 66 -8.51 -16.55 1.09
C ASP A 66 -7.80 -17.53 0.12
N THR A 67 -8.56 -18.43 -0.50
CA THR A 67 -7.97 -19.50 -1.34
C THR A 67 -7.76 -19.09 -2.80
N THR A 68 -8.42 -18.05 -3.28
CA THR A 68 -8.30 -17.58 -4.66
C THR A 68 -7.14 -16.59 -4.83
N LEU A 69 -6.99 -15.62 -3.93
CA LEU A 69 -5.89 -14.64 -3.99
C LEU A 69 -4.61 -15.22 -3.36
N LYS A 70 -3.87 -16.03 -4.12
CA LYS A 70 -2.70 -16.76 -3.60
C LYS A 70 -1.41 -15.95 -3.64
N SER A 71 -1.16 -15.23 -4.73
CA SER A 71 0.06 -14.46 -4.92
C SER A 71 -0.06 -13.03 -4.37
N ASP A 72 1.08 -12.41 -4.01
CA ASP A 72 1.10 -11.01 -3.63
C ASP A 72 0.62 -10.10 -4.79
N ALA A 73 0.87 -10.48 -6.04
CA ALA A 73 0.40 -9.72 -7.20
C ALA A 73 -1.13 -9.69 -7.29
N GLN A 74 -1.80 -10.83 -7.09
CA GLN A 74 -3.26 -10.91 -7.03
C GLN A 74 -3.82 -10.10 -5.86
N LYS A 75 -3.20 -10.22 -4.66
CA LYS A 75 -3.61 -9.48 -3.47
C LYS A 75 -3.44 -7.96 -3.65
N TYR A 76 -2.29 -7.51 -4.16
CA TYR A 76 -2.08 -6.08 -4.42
C TYR A 76 -3.08 -5.54 -5.43
N ALA A 77 -3.28 -6.19 -6.57
CA ALA A 77 -4.22 -5.73 -7.58
C ALA A 77 -5.64 -5.62 -6.99
N PHE A 78 -6.13 -6.69 -6.35
CA PHE A 78 -7.47 -6.72 -5.76
C PHE A 78 -7.66 -5.64 -4.69
N TRP A 79 -6.78 -5.59 -3.67
CA TRP A 79 -6.98 -4.71 -2.52
C TRP A 79 -6.73 -3.24 -2.81
N LEU A 80 -5.84 -2.91 -3.76
CA LEU A 80 -5.68 -1.54 -4.25
C LEU A 80 -6.94 -1.08 -4.99
N ASN A 81 -7.50 -1.92 -5.84
CA ASN A 81 -8.74 -1.60 -6.55
C ASN A 81 -9.90 -1.43 -5.57
N ILE A 82 -10.09 -2.34 -4.61
CA ILE A 82 -11.14 -2.25 -3.59
C ILE A 82 -10.99 -0.97 -2.75
N TYR A 83 -9.80 -0.69 -2.22
CA TYR A 83 -9.57 0.53 -1.42
C TYR A 83 -9.93 1.78 -2.21
N ASN A 84 -9.37 1.93 -3.42
CA ASN A 84 -9.58 3.09 -4.26
C ASN A 84 -11.05 3.23 -4.70
N ALA A 85 -11.72 2.12 -5.02
CA ALA A 85 -13.14 2.11 -5.39
C ALA A 85 -14.02 2.64 -4.24
N TYR A 86 -13.86 2.11 -3.04
CA TYR A 86 -14.70 2.52 -1.92
C TYR A 86 -14.42 3.94 -1.43
N ILE A 87 -13.19 4.47 -1.58
CA ILE A 87 -12.92 5.91 -1.38
C ILE A 87 -13.80 6.73 -2.31
N GLN A 88 -13.81 6.40 -3.62
CA GLN A 88 -14.61 7.14 -4.60
C GLN A 88 -16.11 7.03 -4.30
N LEU A 89 -16.62 5.81 -4.08
CA LEU A 89 -18.04 5.56 -3.85
C LEU A 89 -18.56 6.28 -2.61
N ILE A 90 -17.91 6.07 -1.46
CA ILE A 90 -18.42 6.59 -0.19
C ILE A 90 -18.30 8.12 -0.15
N LEU A 91 -17.19 8.69 -0.63
CA LEU A 91 -17.01 10.15 -0.57
C LEU A 91 -17.78 10.91 -1.66
N LYS A 92 -18.17 10.26 -2.77
CA LYS A 92 -19.14 10.86 -3.73
C LYS A 92 -20.53 10.97 -3.11
N GLU A 93 -20.96 9.94 -2.41
CA GLU A 93 -22.29 9.92 -1.76
C GLU A 93 -22.31 10.79 -0.48
N HIS A 94 -21.22 10.73 0.31
CA HIS A 94 -21.13 11.36 1.62
C HIS A 94 -19.85 12.22 1.78
N PRO A 95 -19.67 13.32 1.02
CA PRO A 95 -18.45 14.12 1.06
C PRO A 95 -18.12 14.70 2.45
N LYS A 96 -19.12 14.92 3.28
CA LYS A 96 -18.95 15.41 4.66
C LYS A 96 -18.19 14.44 5.58
N TYR A 97 -18.17 13.14 5.27
CA TYR A 97 -17.37 12.19 6.06
C TYR A 97 -15.87 12.51 6.02
N TYR A 98 -15.44 13.22 5.00
CA TYR A 98 -14.04 13.63 4.85
C TYR A 98 -13.62 14.77 5.81
N GLU A 99 -14.56 15.45 6.48
CA GLU A 99 -14.26 16.48 7.48
C GLU A 99 -13.62 15.87 8.73
N ASP A 100 -14.03 14.64 9.12
CA ASP A 100 -13.39 13.83 10.16
C ASP A 100 -12.71 12.60 9.55
N ARG A 101 -11.54 12.82 8.95
CA ARG A 101 -10.77 11.78 8.27
C ARG A 101 -10.35 10.64 9.20
N GLY A 102 -10.02 10.95 10.48
CA GLY A 102 -9.63 9.93 11.45
C GLY A 102 -10.75 8.90 11.63
N THR A 103 -11.96 9.35 11.91
CA THR A 103 -13.13 8.50 12.01
C THR A 103 -13.45 7.83 10.67
N PHE A 104 -13.37 8.55 9.56
CA PHE A 104 -13.66 8.00 8.23
C PHE A 104 -12.79 6.80 7.86
N PHE A 105 -11.47 6.87 8.06
CA PHE A 105 -10.56 5.78 7.71
C PHE A 105 -10.61 4.60 8.68
N SER A 106 -10.89 4.85 9.97
CA SER A 106 -10.94 3.81 11.01
C SER A 106 -12.28 3.10 11.11
N LYS A 107 -13.38 3.74 10.65
CA LYS A 107 -14.73 3.18 10.71
C LYS A 107 -14.86 1.93 9.84
N GLU A 108 -15.45 0.87 10.38
CA GLU A 108 -15.88 -0.29 9.62
C GLU A 108 -17.08 0.09 8.74
N GLN A 109 -16.88 0.09 7.42
CA GLN A 109 -17.90 0.57 6.46
C GLN A 109 -17.83 -0.12 5.09
N ILE A 110 -16.80 -0.89 4.81
CA ILE A 110 -16.63 -1.62 3.56
C ILE A 110 -17.09 -3.06 3.78
N LYS A 111 -18.20 -3.44 3.14
CA LYS A 111 -18.73 -4.82 3.21
C LYS A 111 -18.02 -5.69 2.18
N ILE A 112 -17.34 -6.74 2.63
CA ILE A 112 -16.61 -7.68 1.77
C ILE A 112 -16.53 -9.06 2.43
N ALA A 113 -16.87 -10.09 1.68
CA ALA A 113 -16.78 -11.49 2.10
C ALA A 113 -17.49 -11.78 3.45
N GLY A 114 -18.67 -11.21 3.66
CA GLY A 114 -19.48 -11.36 4.87
C GLY A 114 -18.97 -10.55 6.07
N GLU A 115 -17.87 -9.84 5.95
CA GLU A 115 -17.29 -8.99 6.99
C GLU A 115 -17.52 -7.51 6.65
N THR A 116 -17.40 -6.65 7.65
CA THR A 116 -17.32 -5.20 7.44
C THR A 116 -15.96 -4.71 7.92
N VAL A 117 -15.19 -4.06 7.05
CA VAL A 117 -13.82 -3.65 7.34
C VAL A 117 -13.63 -2.16 7.14
N SER A 118 -12.58 -1.60 7.74
CA SER A 118 -12.17 -0.21 7.57
C SER A 118 -11.12 -0.06 6.46
N PHE A 119 -10.90 1.16 5.99
CA PHE A 119 -9.77 1.49 5.13
C PHE A 119 -8.44 1.17 5.80
N GLU A 120 -8.30 1.44 7.11
CA GLU A 120 -7.11 1.08 7.89
C GLU A 120 -6.85 -0.43 7.90
N THR A 121 -7.90 -1.26 7.95
CA THR A 121 -7.75 -2.72 7.85
C THR A 121 -7.16 -3.13 6.51
N ILE A 122 -7.60 -2.52 5.42
CA ILE A 122 -7.07 -2.81 4.08
C ILE A 122 -5.63 -2.29 3.96
N GLU A 123 -5.39 -1.01 4.28
CA GLU A 123 -4.07 -0.40 4.12
C GLU A 123 -3.05 -1.00 5.09
N HIS A 124 -3.27 -0.85 6.40
CA HIS A 124 -2.27 -1.21 7.41
C HIS A 124 -2.25 -2.71 7.69
N GLY A 125 -3.43 -3.33 7.65
CA GLY A 125 -3.60 -4.76 7.90
C GLY A 125 -3.15 -5.63 6.75
N ILE A 126 -3.72 -5.41 5.57
CA ILE A 126 -3.55 -6.29 4.41
C ILE A 126 -2.36 -5.86 3.55
N LEU A 127 -2.40 -4.67 2.97
CA LEU A 127 -1.39 -4.19 2.02
C LEU A 127 -0.04 -3.92 2.68
N ARG A 128 -0.02 -3.43 3.91
CA ARG A 128 1.19 -3.18 4.70
C ARG A 128 1.54 -4.32 5.67
N LYS A 129 0.90 -5.49 5.54
CA LYS A 129 1.21 -6.72 6.30
C LYS A 129 1.17 -6.50 7.82
N SER A 130 0.05 -6.03 8.34
CA SER A 130 -0.20 -5.81 9.77
C SER A 130 0.74 -4.78 10.40
N GLN A 131 0.96 -3.66 9.74
CA GLN A 131 1.62 -2.54 10.39
C GLN A 131 0.66 -1.86 11.38
N TRP A 132 1.20 -1.41 12.51
CA TRP A 132 0.47 -0.52 13.38
C TRP A 132 0.47 0.88 12.76
N ASP A 133 -0.69 1.52 12.68
CA ASP A 133 -0.89 2.84 12.08
C ASP A 133 0.03 3.91 12.67
N LEU A 134 0.07 4.03 14.01
CA LEU A 134 0.94 4.97 14.74
C LEU A 134 2.42 4.55 14.76
N GLY A 135 2.75 3.36 14.25
CA GLY A 135 4.11 2.82 14.25
C GLY A 135 5.03 3.38 13.17
N LEU A 136 4.58 4.36 12.36
CA LEU A 136 5.34 4.99 11.27
C LEU A 136 5.97 3.98 10.28
N GLY A 137 5.42 2.77 10.21
CA GLY A 137 5.94 1.67 9.39
C GLY A 137 7.05 0.82 10.02
N TYR A 138 7.48 1.13 11.26
CA TYR A 138 8.49 0.33 11.99
C TYR A 138 7.87 -0.78 12.83
N ILE A 139 6.67 -0.57 13.38
CA ILE A 139 6.05 -1.45 14.36
C ILE A 139 4.89 -2.21 13.71
N ARG A 140 4.85 -3.53 13.94
CA ARG A 140 3.75 -4.39 13.50
C ARG A 140 2.75 -4.59 14.63
N LYS A 141 1.47 -4.83 14.27
CA LYS A 141 0.45 -5.28 15.23
C LYS A 141 0.87 -6.62 15.84
N TRP A 142 0.76 -6.77 17.14
CA TRP A 142 1.12 -8.01 17.84
C TRP A 142 0.05 -9.09 17.66
N PHE A 143 -1.22 -8.68 17.64
CA PHE A 143 -2.37 -9.59 17.54
C PHE A 143 -3.32 -9.17 16.41
N PRO A 144 -2.92 -9.33 15.14
CA PRO A 144 -3.80 -9.04 14.03
C PRO A 144 -4.99 -9.99 13.97
N GLY A 145 -6.17 -9.52 13.57
CA GLY A 145 -7.38 -10.33 13.42
C GLY A 145 -7.24 -11.46 12.39
N LYS A 146 -8.18 -12.42 12.39
CA LYS A 146 -8.18 -13.56 11.45
C LYS A 146 -8.24 -13.09 10.00
N PHE A 147 -9.15 -12.17 9.68
CA PHE A 147 -9.33 -11.59 8.35
C PHE A 147 -8.01 -11.03 7.80
N GLU A 148 -7.37 -10.14 8.57
CA GLU A 148 -6.10 -9.54 8.23
C GLU A 148 -4.98 -10.58 8.04
N ARG A 149 -4.84 -11.53 8.98
CA ARG A 149 -3.78 -12.56 8.91
C ARG A 149 -3.87 -13.43 7.67
N LYS A 150 -5.07 -13.78 7.24
CA LYS A 150 -5.33 -14.65 6.10
C LYS A 150 -5.13 -13.94 4.77
N LEU A 151 -5.59 -12.71 4.68
CA LEU A 151 -5.65 -11.99 3.40
C LEU A 151 -4.45 -11.09 3.12
N ARG A 152 -3.61 -10.81 4.13
CA ARG A 152 -2.46 -9.92 3.98
C ARG A 152 -1.42 -10.46 2.99
N VAL A 153 -0.69 -9.54 2.39
CA VAL A 153 0.45 -9.85 1.54
C VAL A 153 1.57 -10.57 2.30
N ALA A 154 2.31 -11.44 1.62
CA ALA A 154 3.47 -12.10 2.19
C ALA A 154 4.65 -11.14 2.33
N LYS A 155 4.82 -10.19 1.41
CA LYS A 155 5.90 -9.20 1.40
C LYS A 155 5.35 -7.79 1.20
N ARG A 156 5.78 -6.85 2.07
CA ARG A 156 5.44 -5.43 1.92
C ARG A 156 6.14 -4.82 0.71
N ASP A 157 5.43 -3.93 0.04
CA ASP A 157 5.97 -3.10 -1.02
C ASP A 157 5.64 -1.62 -0.71
N TYR A 158 6.67 -0.79 -0.54
CA TYR A 158 6.50 0.63 -0.21
C TYR A 158 5.75 1.42 -1.29
N ARG A 159 5.73 0.91 -2.53
CA ARG A 159 5.09 1.59 -3.66
C ARG A 159 3.58 1.70 -3.52
N VAL A 160 2.96 0.93 -2.61
CA VAL A 160 1.52 1.06 -2.30
C VAL A 160 1.15 2.45 -1.81
N HIS A 161 2.07 3.16 -1.13
CA HIS A 161 1.84 4.54 -0.70
C HIS A 161 1.70 5.53 -1.85
N PHE A 162 2.12 5.15 -3.06
CA PHE A 162 1.96 5.91 -4.29
C PHE A 162 0.90 5.31 -5.23
N ALA A 163 0.03 4.45 -4.67
CA ALA A 163 -1.05 3.75 -5.36
C ALA A 163 -2.40 3.89 -4.66
N LEU A 164 -2.39 4.16 -3.35
CA LEU A 164 -3.59 4.37 -2.53
C LEU A 164 -4.03 5.83 -2.65
N ASN A 165 -5.26 6.03 -3.11
CA ASN A 165 -5.90 7.35 -3.17
C ASN A 165 -6.79 7.55 -1.95
N CYS A 166 -6.43 8.49 -1.09
CA CYS A 166 -7.16 8.80 0.13
C CYS A 166 -8.24 9.90 -0.04
N GLY A 167 -8.54 10.29 -1.27
CA GLY A 167 -9.50 11.36 -1.58
C GLY A 167 -8.94 12.77 -1.54
N ALA A 168 -7.70 13.01 -1.08
CA ALA A 168 -7.09 14.32 -1.05
C ALA A 168 -6.54 14.73 -2.43
N LYS A 169 -6.42 16.02 -2.64
CA LYS A 169 -5.83 16.61 -3.85
C LYS A 169 -4.37 16.14 -4.06
N ASP A 170 -3.60 16.00 -2.99
CA ASP A 170 -2.22 15.53 -3.04
C ASP A 170 -2.08 14.00 -3.03
N CYS A 171 -3.19 13.24 -3.02
CA CYS A 171 -3.13 11.79 -3.13
C CYS A 171 -2.65 11.36 -4.53
N PRO A 172 -1.99 10.18 -4.61
CA PRO A 172 -1.72 9.55 -5.90
C PRO A 172 -3.02 9.37 -6.71
N PRO A 173 -2.97 9.52 -8.04
CA PRO A 173 -4.12 9.25 -8.89
C PRO A 173 -4.59 7.79 -8.78
N VAL A 174 -5.88 7.57 -8.97
CA VAL A 174 -6.49 6.23 -9.02
C VAL A 174 -6.10 5.52 -10.31
N ALA A 175 -5.54 4.32 -10.20
CA ALA A 175 -5.31 3.45 -11.35
C ALA A 175 -6.02 2.11 -11.14
N ILE A 176 -6.35 1.42 -12.24
CA ILE A 176 -6.90 0.07 -12.23
C ILE A 176 -5.74 -0.91 -12.30
N TYR A 177 -5.54 -1.69 -11.24
CA TYR A 177 -4.43 -2.62 -11.10
C TYR A 177 -4.83 -4.02 -11.55
N THR A 178 -3.99 -4.68 -12.36
CA THR A 178 -4.16 -6.06 -12.78
C THR A 178 -3.00 -6.93 -12.28
N PRO A 179 -3.20 -8.20 -11.91
CA PRO A 179 -2.14 -9.05 -11.35
C PRO A 179 -0.90 -9.17 -12.26
N SER A 180 -1.11 -9.32 -13.56
CA SER A 180 -0.03 -9.46 -14.54
C SER A 180 0.79 -8.19 -14.75
N LYS A 181 0.23 -7.00 -14.44
CA LYS A 181 0.88 -5.70 -14.67
C LYS A 181 1.20 -4.96 -13.37
N VAL A 182 0.71 -5.41 -12.20
CA VAL A 182 0.78 -4.64 -10.94
C VAL A 182 2.18 -4.18 -10.59
N ASN A 183 3.21 -4.99 -10.82
CA ASN A 183 4.59 -4.61 -10.57
C ASN A 183 5.04 -3.42 -11.46
N GLN A 184 4.70 -3.47 -12.76
CA GLN A 184 5.00 -2.39 -13.70
C GLN A 184 4.16 -1.14 -13.39
N GLN A 185 2.87 -1.32 -13.07
CA GLN A 185 1.96 -0.23 -12.70
C GLN A 185 2.43 0.49 -11.43
N LEU A 186 2.80 -0.25 -10.37
CA LEU A 186 3.37 0.33 -9.16
C LEU A 186 4.67 1.09 -9.44
N LYS A 187 5.55 0.57 -10.30
CA LYS A 187 6.78 1.24 -10.70
C LYS A 187 6.48 2.56 -11.43
N LYS A 188 5.60 2.51 -12.44
CA LYS A 188 5.24 3.66 -13.26
C LYS A 188 4.48 4.72 -12.48
N GLY A 189 3.51 4.29 -11.62
CA GLY A 189 2.77 5.18 -10.73
C GLY A 189 3.68 5.89 -9.73
N THR A 190 4.61 5.14 -9.09
CA THR A 190 5.63 5.70 -8.21
C THR A 190 6.48 6.76 -8.91
N GLN A 191 6.98 6.47 -10.13
CA GLN A 191 7.76 7.42 -10.92
C GLN A 191 6.98 8.72 -11.16
N LYS A 192 5.76 8.60 -11.72
CA LYS A 192 4.93 9.76 -12.04
C LYS A 192 4.57 10.59 -10.81
N TYR A 193 4.19 9.94 -9.70
CA TYR A 193 3.83 10.64 -8.47
C TYR A 193 5.03 11.38 -7.87
N LEU A 194 6.19 10.74 -7.81
CA LEU A 194 7.40 11.36 -7.28
C LEU A 194 7.92 12.49 -8.17
N GLU A 195 7.82 12.37 -9.50
CA GLU A 195 8.14 13.45 -10.44
C GLU A 195 7.26 14.69 -10.21
N ALA A 196 5.97 14.49 -9.96
CA ALA A 196 5.03 15.58 -9.72
C ALA A 196 5.19 16.23 -8.32
N THR A 197 5.69 15.47 -7.33
CA THR A 197 5.69 15.92 -5.93
C THR A 197 7.06 16.25 -5.36
N THR A 198 8.15 16.04 -6.12
CA THR A 198 9.53 16.30 -5.66
C THR A 198 10.09 17.54 -6.35
N ASP A 199 10.52 18.53 -5.56
CA ASP A 199 11.23 19.71 -6.04
C ASP A 199 12.64 19.74 -5.46
N TYR A 200 13.65 19.68 -6.33
CA TYR A 200 15.04 19.78 -5.91
C TYR A 200 15.60 21.18 -6.14
N ASP A 201 15.87 21.90 -5.04
CA ASP A 201 16.58 23.18 -5.06
C ASP A 201 18.09 22.92 -5.09
N LYS A 202 18.70 23.26 -6.24
CA LYS A 202 20.16 23.10 -6.47
C LYS A 202 21.00 24.03 -5.61
N ASN A 203 20.51 25.24 -5.32
CA ASN A 203 21.23 26.25 -4.56
C ASN A 203 21.24 25.92 -3.07
N ALA A 204 20.08 25.58 -2.53
CA ALA A 204 19.96 25.14 -1.13
C ALA A 204 20.40 23.66 -0.93
N ASN A 205 20.66 22.92 -2.01
CA ASN A 205 20.95 21.48 -1.99
C ASN A 205 19.91 20.67 -1.18
N THR A 206 18.65 21.03 -1.33
CA THR A 206 17.52 20.49 -0.58
C THR A 206 16.44 19.96 -1.53
N ALA A 207 15.91 18.76 -1.23
CA ALA A 207 14.73 18.23 -1.92
C ALA A 207 13.49 18.39 -1.05
N ASN A 208 12.49 19.08 -1.57
CA ASN A 208 11.15 19.17 -0.99
C ASN A 208 10.33 18.00 -1.52
N VAL A 209 9.88 17.14 -0.62
CA VAL A 209 9.24 15.85 -0.97
C VAL A 209 7.88 15.70 -0.29
N THR A 210 7.05 14.81 -0.81
CA THR A 210 5.75 14.48 -0.21
C THR A 210 5.85 14.08 1.26
N SER A 211 4.86 14.45 2.07
CA SER A 211 4.73 14.07 3.49
C SER A 211 4.56 12.57 3.69
N LEU A 212 4.15 11.80 2.66
CA LEU A 212 4.07 10.34 2.74
C LEU A 212 5.39 9.72 3.22
N PHE A 213 6.54 10.23 2.78
CA PHE A 213 7.86 9.79 3.26
C PHE A 213 8.09 10.02 4.77
N SER A 214 7.40 10.99 5.36
CA SER A 214 7.46 11.25 6.80
C SER A 214 6.51 10.33 7.57
N TRP A 215 5.29 10.17 7.10
CA TRP A 215 4.26 9.39 7.79
C TRP A 215 4.57 7.89 7.78
N PHE A 216 5.08 7.38 6.70
CA PHE A 216 5.38 5.96 6.50
C PHE A 216 6.90 5.68 6.45
N ARG A 217 7.68 6.46 7.20
CA ARG A 217 9.15 6.46 7.11
C ARG A 217 9.81 5.10 7.26
N GLY A 218 9.24 4.20 8.04
CA GLY A 218 9.75 2.84 8.24
C GLY A 218 9.59 1.97 6.99
N ASP A 219 8.49 2.13 6.24
CA ASP A 219 8.26 1.39 5.00
C ASP A 219 9.25 1.79 3.91
N PHE A 220 9.69 3.05 3.91
CA PHE A 220 10.70 3.58 2.99
C PHE A 220 12.15 3.36 3.44
N GLY A 221 12.39 2.80 4.64
CA GLY A 221 13.74 2.64 5.21
C GLY A 221 14.33 3.94 5.75
N GLY A 222 13.50 4.83 6.28
CA GLY A 222 13.87 6.11 6.88
C GLY A 222 14.41 7.11 5.86
N LYS A 223 15.01 8.20 6.32
CA LYS A 223 15.59 9.23 5.43
C LYS A 223 16.63 8.68 4.45
N LYS A 224 17.39 7.64 4.85
CA LYS A 224 18.37 6.99 3.96
C LYS A 224 17.68 6.26 2.81
N GLY A 225 16.63 5.51 3.11
CA GLY A 225 15.83 4.80 2.10
C GLY A 225 15.10 5.77 1.17
N THR A 226 14.47 6.83 1.72
CA THR A 226 13.86 7.90 0.91
C THR A 226 14.84 8.49 -0.11
N LYS A 227 16.06 8.86 0.33
CA LYS A 227 17.10 9.39 -0.58
C LYS A 227 17.52 8.35 -1.63
N LYS A 228 17.58 7.07 -1.29
CA LYS A 228 17.86 6.00 -2.24
C LYS A 228 16.78 5.93 -3.32
N ILE A 229 15.51 5.92 -2.93
CA ILE A 229 14.36 5.92 -3.86
C ILE A 229 14.43 7.12 -4.80
N LEU A 230 14.62 8.32 -4.28
CA LEU A 230 14.69 9.53 -5.10
C LEU A 230 15.87 9.52 -6.10
N LYS A 231 17.00 8.94 -5.72
CA LYS A 231 18.16 8.76 -6.61
C LYS A 231 17.89 7.72 -7.70
N GLU A 232 17.27 6.60 -7.36
CA GLU A 232 16.87 5.57 -8.32
C GLU A 232 15.91 6.12 -9.39
N HIS A 233 15.02 7.04 -8.98
CA HIS A 233 14.11 7.78 -9.87
C HIS A 233 14.75 9.03 -10.51
N LYS A 234 16.06 9.30 -10.30
CA LYS A 234 16.82 10.44 -10.86
C LYS A 234 16.26 11.82 -10.49
N LEU A 235 15.53 11.92 -9.37
CA LEU A 235 14.91 13.16 -8.89
C LEU A 235 15.86 14.02 -8.06
N ILE A 236 16.93 13.45 -7.55
CA ILE A 236 18.01 14.14 -6.84
C ILE A 236 19.39 13.61 -7.29
N PRO A 237 20.46 14.42 -7.17
CA PRO A 237 21.79 13.98 -7.54
C PRO A 237 22.35 12.91 -6.58
N GLN A 238 23.41 12.21 -7.02
CA GLN A 238 24.06 11.15 -6.21
C GLN A 238 24.77 11.68 -4.95
N LYS A 239 25.08 12.97 -4.88
CA LYS A 239 25.69 13.61 -3.70
C LYS A 239 24.74 13.63 -2.48
N LYS A 240 25.23 14.10 -1.34
CA LYS A 240 24.40 14.33 -0.15
C LYS A 240 23.40 15.46 -0.44
N VAL A 241 22.12 15.23 -0.11
CA VAL A 241 21.02 16.18 -0.28
C VAL A 241 20.22 16.22 1.02
N ASP A 242 19.73 17.39 1.43
CA ASP A 242 18.82 17.50 2.57
C ASP A 242 17.36 17.32 2.14
N LEU A 243 16.53 16.78 3.04
CA LEU A 243 15.11 16.54 2.78
C LEU A 243 14.25 17.47 3.61
N LYS A 244 13.28 18.13 2.97
CA LYS A 244 12.16 18.83 3.61
C LYS A 244 10.86 18.20 3.15
N TYR A 245 9.91 18.05 4.07
CA TYR A 245 8.59 17.49 3.76
C TYR A 245 7.63 18.63 3.47
N LYS A 246 6.91 18.53 2.35
CA LYS A 246 5.88 19.49 1.97
C LYS A 246 4.66 19.38 2.89
N ASN A 247 3.90 20.46 3.00
CA ASN A 247 2.54 20.36 3.52
C ASN A 247 1.70 19.53 2.54
N TYR A 248 0.69 18.86 3.06
CA TYR A 248 -0.19 18.00 2.27
C TYR A 248 -1.54 18.69 2.09
N ASP A 249 -1.97 18.84 0.85
CA ASP A 249 -3.27 19.42 0.53
C ASP A 249 -4.37 18.36 0.67
N TRP A 250 -5.08 18.46 1.78
CA TRP A 250 -6.18 17.57 2.14
C TRP A 250 -7.53 17.98 1.53
N THR A 251 -7.57 18.96 0.63
CA THR A 251 -8.82 19.30 -0.08
C THR A 251 -9.35 18.06 -0.79
N LEU A 252 -10.64 17.76 -0.58
CA LEU A 252 -11.27 16.60 -1.24
C LEU A 252 -11.24 16.77 -2.75
N ALA A 253 -10.69 15.79 -3.45
CA ALA A 253 -10.56 15.74 -4.91
C ALA A 253 -10.72 14.30 -5.40
N LEU A 254 -11.92 14.00 -5.88
CA LEU A 254 -12.28 12.70 -6.44
C LEU A 254 -12.09 12.67 -7.97
N ASP A 255 -12.30 11.49 -8.56
CA ASP A 255 -12.25 11.27 -10.02
C ASP A 255 -10.88 11.56 -10.68
N ASN A 256 -9.81 11.61 -9.91
CA ASN A 256 -8.46 11.75 -10.43
C ASN A 256 -7.91 10.39 -10.89
N PHE A 257 -8.29 9.95 -12.09
CA PHE A 257 -7.85 8.67 -12.67
C PHE A 257 -6.63 8.80 -13.57
N ILE A 258 -5.82 7.73 -13.64
CA ILE A 258 -4.64 7.63 -14.50
C ILE A 258 -4.51 6.24 -15.12
N ASP A 259 -4.05 6.18 -16.35
CA ASP A 259 -3.69 4.92 -17.02
C ASP A 259 -2.18 4.63 -16.84
N LEU A 260 -1.86 3.40 -16.35
CA LEU A 260 -0.51 2.99 -16.00
C LEU A 260 -0.01 1.78 -16.83
#